data_ee54f54ab861a0cd891fc6e191f68607
#
_entry.id   ee54f54ab861a0cd891fc6e191f68607
#
_cell.length_a   1.000
_cell.length_b   1.000
_cell.length_c   1.000
_cell.angle_alpha   90.00
_cell.angle_beta   90.00
_cell.angle_gamma   90.00
#
_symmetry.space_group_name_H-M   'P 1'
#
loop_
_entity.id
_entity.type
_entity.pdbx_description
1 polymer ?
#
loop_
_entity_poly.entity_id
_entity_poly.type
_entity_poly.pdbx_seq_one_letter_code
_entity_poly.pdbx_strand_id
1 'polypeptide(L)'
;MTHGIRRKFSSLITRHTSLMKHDDHQAGRILTRREALAVLGGTVLLASGVSPRPGMAQTPPSCIVTPEQMEGPFFTDVRLNRSDIRSDPTDKSVKEGVPLALTLRVSAVGSTGCTPLAGATVDVWHCDAAGVYSDSSGNTAGKKFLRGHQVTGANGAARFTTIYPGWYPGRAVHIHFKVRILAGPALGNEFTSQLYFDEAVTDRVLARAPYSVRGQRTRNSDDGLYRRGGGRLMLALTESGTGYAGEFSIGLKT
;
A
#
# COMPACT_ATOMS: atom_id res chain seq x y z
N MET A 1 -29.26 -59.10 -37.17
CA MET A 1 -27.95 -59.56 -36.67
C MET A 1 -27.02 -58.38 -36.74
N THR A 2 -26.66 -57.77 -35.63
CA THR A 2 -25.38 -57.13 -35.31
C THR A 2 -25.51 -56.34 -34.02
N HIS A 3 -24.73 -56.77 -33.05
CA HIS A 3 -24.68 -56.29 -31.70
C HIS A 3 -24.03 -54.90 -31.61
N GLY A 4 -24.71 -53.95 -30.96
CA GLY A 4 -24.13 -52.65 -30.58
C GLY A 4 -23.62 -52.68 -29.13
N ILE A 5 -22.33 -52.54 -28.99
CA ILE A 5 -21.65 -52.47 -27.68
C ILE A 5 -21.78 -51.06 -27.13
N ARG A 6 -22.51 -50.89 -26.02
CA ARG A 6 -22.53 -49.68 -25.22
C ARG A 6 -21.30 -49.66 -24.30
N ARG A 7 -20.35 -48.74 -24.53
CA ARG A 7 -19.29 -48.41 -23.56
C ARG A 7 -19.83 -47.36 -22.60
N LYS A 8 -19.92 -47.75 -21.33
CA LYS A 8 -20.11 -46.84 -20.19
C LYS A 8 -18.78 -46.12 -19.92
N PHE A 9 -18.75 -44.79 -20.09
CA PHE A 9 -17.69 -43.96 -19.53
C PHE A 9 -18.09 -43.60 -18.13
N SER A 10 -17.37 -44.17 -17.14
CA SER A 10 -17.43 -43.80 -15.75
C SER A 10 -16.49 -42.61 -15.55
N SER A 11 -17.05 -41.42 -15.31
CA SER A 11 -16.27 -40.22 -15.02
C SER A 11 -15.95 -40.24 -13.51
N LEU A 12 -14.70 -40.54 -13.20
CA LEU A 12 -14.16 -40.29 -11.86
C LEU A 12 -13.91 -38.79 -11.71
N ILE A 13 -14.76 -38.12 -10.96
CA ILE A 13 -14.51 -36.76 -10.49
C ILE A 13 -13.59 -36.88 -9.27
N THR A 14 -12.30 -36.68 -9.48
CA THR A 14 -11.34 -36.52 -8.40
C THR A 14 -11.52 -35.12 -7.81
N ARG A 15 -12.15 -35.03 -6.66
CA ARG A 15 -12.18 -33.80 -5.86
C ARG A 15 -10.79 -33.58 -5.28
N HIS A 16 -10.02 -32.66 -5.83
CA HIS A 16 -8.88 -32.07 -5.16
C HIS A 16 -9.40 -31.08 -4.12
N THR A 17 -9.53 -31.53 -2.91
CA THR A 17 -9.60 -30.67 -1.72
C THR A 17 -8.19 -30.13 -1.49
N SER A 18 -7.90 -28.95 -2.02
CA SER A 18 -6.71 -28.19 -1.64
C SER A 18 -6.94 -27.66 -0.22
N LEU A 19 -6.31 -28.31 0.75
CA LEU A 19 -6.16 -27.75 2.09
C LEU A 19 -5.33 -26.46 1.94
N MET A 20 -5.99 -25.33 2.12
CA MET A 20 -5.27 -24.07 2.39
C MET A 20 -4.61 -24.23 3.76
N LYS A 21 -3.31 -24.44 3.74
CA LYS A 21 -2.46 -24.31 4.91
C LYS A 21 -2.50 -22.84 5.33
N HIS A 22 -3.10 -22.56 6.48
CA HIS A 22 -2.96 -21.31 7.18
C HIS A 22 -1.51 -21.23 7.68
N ASP A 23 -0.66 -20.54 6.94
CA ASP A 23 0.62 -20.11 7.48
C ASP A 23 0.38 -18.84 8.33
N ASP A 24 0.09 -19.09 9.63
CA ASP A 24 0.17 -18.09 10.69
C ASP A 24 1.65 -17.79 10.94
N HIS A 25 2.27 -16.92 10.15
CA HIS A 25 3.62 -16.44 10.42
C HIS A 25 3.62 -15.00 10.95
N GLN A 26 3.82 -14.97 12.26
CA GLN A 26 4.46 -13.95 13.09
C GLN A 26 4.02 -12.50 12.89
N ALA A 27 2.99 -12.14 13.65
CA ALA A 27 2.78 -10.76 14.07
C ALA A 27 4.03 -10.24 14.78
N GLY A 28 4.63 -9.18 14.26
CA GLY A 28 5.72 -8.46 14.93
C GLY A 28 5.31 -8.12 16.37
N ARG A 29 6.22 -8.32 17.32
CA ARG A 29 6.01 -8.14 18.76
C ARG A 29 5.46 -6.74 19.03
N ILE A 30 4.21 -6.67 19.47
CA ILE A 30 3.55 -5.43 19.88
C ILE A 30 4.17 -5.04 21.24
N LEU A 31 4.92 -3.95 21.28
CA LEU A 31 5.39 -3.37 22.52
C LEU A 31 4.18 -2.88 23.34
N THR A 32 4.11 -3.27 24.61
CA THR A 32 3.06 -2.82 25.52
C THR A 32 3.26 -1.32 25.85
N ARG A 33 2.18 -0.65 26.29
CA ARG A 33 2.24 0.77 26.72
C ARG A 33 3.31 1.06 27.77
N ARG A 34 3.71 0.08 28.57
CA ARG A 34 4.77 0.20 29.57
C ARG A 34 6.18 0.21 28.97
N GLU A 35 6.42 -0.54 27.90
CA GLU A 35 7.70 -0.56 27.20
C GLU A 35 7.94 0.72 26.39
N ALA A 36 6.86 1.36 25.88
CA ALA A 36 6.94 2.65 25.20
C ALA A 36 7.28 3.82 26.16
N LEU A 37 6.91 3.74 27.44
CA LEU A 37 7.17 4.79 28.43
C LEU A 37 8.57 4.71 29.04
N ALA A 38 9.24 3.57 28.99
CA ALA A 38 10.60 3.40 29.53
C ALA A 38 11.68 4.08 28.68
N VAL A 39 11.40 4.47 27.44
CA VAL A 39 12.35 5.13 26.52
C VAL A 39 12.32 6.67 26.67
N LEU A 40 11.36 7.24 27.38
CA LEU A 40 11.17 8.70 27.54
C LEU A 40 11.70 9.31 28.85
N GLY A 41 12.40 8.52 29.67
CA GLY A 41 12.96 8.96 30.98
C GLY A 41 14.40 9.43 30.88
N GLY A 42 14.67 10.62 30.41
CA GLY A 42 16.02 11.24 30.38
C GLY A 42 16.01 12.73 30.66
N THR A 43 16.28 13.09 31.95
CA THR A 43 16.86 14.34 32.49
C THR A 43 16.36 15.70 31.99
N VAL A 44 15.60 16.36 32.86
CA VAL A 44 15.37 17.82 32.87
C VAL A 44 16.60 18.53 33.41
N LEU A 45 17.31 19.29 32.57
CA LEU A 45 18.27 20.32 32.97
C LEU A 45 17.59 21.69 32.78
N LEU A 46 17.33 22.37 33.88
CA LEU A 46 16.89 23.76 33.97
C LEU A 46 18.03 24.69 33.53
N ALA A 47 17.87 25.37 32.40
CA ALA A 47 18.71 26.51 32.04
C ALA A 47 17.84 27.62 31.46
N SER A 48 18.10 28.80 31.96
CA SER A 48 17.45 30.08 31.89
C SER A 48 17.15 30.65 30.50
N GLY A 49 15.94 31.18 30.34
CA GLY A 49 15.68 32.48 29.68
C GLY A 49 16.04 32.66 28.21
N VAL A 50 15.42 31.88 27.26
CA VAL A 50 15.28 32.30 25.87
C VAL A 50 13.85 31.97 25.43
N SER A 51 13.06 32.99 25.11
CA SER A 51 11.72 32.82 24.54
C SER A 51 11.80 32.08 23.22
N PRO A 52 11.14 30.93 23.05
CA PRO A 52 11.14 30.24 21.79
C PRO A 52 10.20 31.00 20.81
N ARG A 53 10.74 31.39 19.65
CA ARG A 53 9.93 31.67 18.46
C ARG A 53 9.10 30.43 18.13
N PRO A 54 7.84 30.59 17.67
CA PRO A 54 7.08 29.46 17.18
C PRO A 54 7.70 28.99 15.85
N GLY A 55 8.74 28.18 15.94
CA GLY A 55 9.20 27.36 14.86
C GLY A 55 8.16 26.28 14.66
N MET A 56 7.69 26.06 13.44
CA MET A 56 6.87 24.92 13.05
C MET A 56 7.56 23.67 13.61
N ALA A 57 6.94 23.05 14.60
CA ALA A 57 7.38 21.76 15.11
C ALA A 57 7.19 20.74 13.97
N GLN A 58 8.27 20.48 13.24
CA GLN A 58 8.34 19.28 12.43
C GLN A 58 8.27 18.13 13.42
N THR A 59 7.12 17.44 13.42
CA THR A 59 6.97 16.19 14.13
C THR A 59 8.10 15.29 13.64
N PRO A 60 9.02 14.81 14.53
CA PRO A 60 10.04 13.89 14.08
C PRO A 60 9.36 12.70 13.44
N PRO A 61 9.87 12.18 12.30
CA PRO A 61 9.29 11.01 11.69
C PRO A 61 9.19 9.93 12.75
N SER A 62 7.99 9.46 13.01
CA SER A 62 7.77 8.44 14.02
C SER A 62 8.52 7.18 13.57
N CYS A 63 9.58 6.84 14.29
CA CYS A 63 10.39 5.64 14.05
C CYS A 63 9.60 4.40 14.49
N ILE A 64 8.50 4.13 13.80
CA ILE A 64 7.56 3.07 14.12
C ILE A 64 7.59 2.05 13.00
N VAL A 65 7.70 0.78 13.35
CA VAL A 65 7.56 -0.32 12.40
C VAL A 65 6.16 -0.28 11.78
N THR A 66 6.13 -0.21 10.45
CA THR A 66 4.89 -0.19 9.69
C THR A 66 4.19 -1.55 9.78
N PRO A 67 2.86 -1.60 9.99
CA PRO A 67 2.13 -2.86 9.95
C PRO A 67 2.21 -3.51 8.58
N GLU A 68 2.55 -4.78 8.54
CA GLU A 68 2.44 -5.59 7.35
C GLU A 68 0.99 -5.94 7.08
N GLN A 69 0.58 -5.98 5.80
CA GLN A 69 -0.72 -6.46 5.37
C GLN A 69 -0.57 -7.34 4.13
N MET A 70 -1.59 -8.14 3.86
CA MET A 70 -1.57 -9.06 2.73
C MET A 70 -1.44 -8.33 1.39
N GLU A 71 -0.72 -8.95 0.47
CA GLU A 71 -0.53 -8.48 -0.90
C GLU A 71 -1.83 -8.43 -1.71
N GLY A 72 -2.72 -9.38 -1.44
CA GLY A 72 -3.93 -9.55 -2.22
C GLY A 72 -3.69 -10.21 -3.59
N PRO A 73 -4.77 -10.46 -4.35
CA PRO A 73 -4.70 -11.25 -5.60
C PRO A 73 -4.26 -10.43 -6.82
N PHE A 74 -4.02 -9.13 -6.69
CA PHE A 74 -3.79 -8.23 -7.83
C PHE A 74 -2.34 -7.78 -7.98
N PHE A 75 -1.40 -8.33 -7.21
CA PHE A 75 0.01 -8.04 -7.44
C PHE A 75 0.49 -8.73 -8.73
N THR A 76 1.23 -7.98 -9.53
CA THR A 76 1.97 -8.50 -10.69
C THR A 76 3.30 -7.75 -10.75
N ASP A 77 4.43 -8.48 -10.78
CA ASP A 77 5.75 -7.87 -10.96
C ASP A 77 5.90 -7.41 -12.42
N VAL A 78 5.45 -6.20 -12.68
CA VAL A 78 5.49 -5.62 -14.02
C VAL A 78 6.88 -5.12 -14.44
N ARG A 79 7.84 -5.04 -13.50
CA ARG A 79 9.22 -4.55 -13.69
C ARG A 79 9.30 -3.19 -14.39
N LEU A 80 8.35 -2.32 -14.16
CA LEU A 80 8.28 -0.98 -14.76
C LEU A 80 8.83 0.06 -13.78
N ASN A 81 10.08 0.46 -13.98
CA ASN A 81 10.66 1.59 -13.23
C ASN A 81 10.15 2.90 -13.82
N ARG A 82 9.12 3.47 -13.21
CA ARG A 82 8.49 4.72 -13.63
C ARG A 82 7.83 5.44 -12.47
N SER A 83 7.91 6.77 -12.47
CA SER A 83 7.24 7.61 -11.48
C SER A 83 5.79 7.89 -11.87
N ASP A 84 5.51 8.18 -13.15
CA ASP A 84 4.12 8.32 -13.61
C ASP A 84 3.54 6.95 -13.98
N ILE A 85 2.63 6.48 -13.13
CA ILE A 85 2.00 5.17 -13.29
C ILE A 85 0.60 5.24 -13.92
N ARG A 86 0.11 6.44 -14.30
CA ARG A 86 -1.22 6.63 -14.85
C ARG A 86 -1.39 6.03 -16.24
N SER A 87 -0.35 6.08 -17.06
CA SER A 87 -0.41 5.56 -18.42
C SER A 87 -0.29 4.04 -18.49
N ASP A 88 -0.97 3.45 -19.47
CA ASP A 88 -0.73 2.05 -19.86
C ASP A 88 0.35 1.99 -20.94
N PRO A 89 1.48 1.30 -20.74
CA PRO A 89 2.54 1.23 -21.73
C PRO A 89 2.14 0.40 -22.97
N THR A 90 1.08 -0.41 -22.89
CA THR A 90 0.66 -1.27 -24.01
C THR A 90 -0.09 -0.53 -25.11
N ASP A 91 -0.88 0.49 -24.76
CA ASP A 91 -1.71 1.26 -25.68
C ASP A 91 -1.61 2.79 -25.52
N LYS A 92 -0.79 3.25 -24.58
CA LYS A 92 -0.58 4.67 -24.25
C LYS A 92 -1.81 5.39 -23.66
N SER A 93 -2.89 4.67 -23.37
CA SER A 93 -4.03 5.23 -22.66
C SER A 93 -3.62 5.75 -21.28
N VAL A 94 -4.26 6.83 -20.83
CA VAL A 94 -4.02 7.43 -19.52
C VAL A 94 -5.27 7.28 -18.68
N LYS A 95 -5.14 6.80 -17.46
CA LYS A 95 -6.25 6.69 -16.51
C LYS A 95 -6.58 8.06 -15.94
N GLU A 96 -7.84 8.45 -16.10
CA GLU A 96 -8.40 9.68 -15.55
C GLU A 96 -8.77 9.51 -14.09
N GLY A 97 -8.68 10.60 -13.33
CA GLY A 97 -9.05 10.66 -11.93
C GLY A 97 -8.47 11.91 -11.25
N VAL A 98 -8.81 12.10 -9.99
CA VAL A 98 -8.24 13.18 -9.17
C VAL A 98 -6.74 12.94 -9.00
N PRO A 99 -5.87 13.88 -9.42
CA PRO A 99 -4.43 13.70 -9.35
C PRO A 99 -3.94 13.45 -7.92
N LEU A 100 -2.98 12.54 -7.77
CA LEU A 100 -2.31 12.24 -6.51
C LEU A 100 -0.80 12.17 -6.72
N ALA A 101 -0.07 13.10 -6.11
CA ALA A 101 1.38 13.03 -5.97
C ALA A 101 1.68 12.25 -4.69
N LEU A 102 2.23 11.04 -4.82
CA LEU A 102 2.50 10.13 -3.71
C LEU A 102 4.00 10.05 -3.43
N THR A 103 4.40 10.31 -2.19
CA THR A 103 5.77 10.11 -1.72
C THR A 103 5.79 9.03 -0.63
N LEU A 104 6.59 8.00 -0.83
CA LEU A 104 6.85 6.94 0.16
C LEU A 104 8.28 7.07 0.65
N ARG A 105 8.47 7.22 1.98
CA ARG A 105 9.80 7.28 2.60
C ARG A 105 10.08 6.00 3.36
N VAL A 106 11.07 5.25 2.91
CA VAL A 106 11.48 3.99 3.53
C VAL A 106 12.66 4.24 4.45
N SER A 107 12.56 3.71 5.67
CA SER A 107 13.62 3.79 6.67
C SER A 107 13.80 2.45 7.38
N ALA A 108 15.03 2.10 7.71
CA ALA A 108 15.35 1.05 8.64
C ALA A 108 15.12 1.54 10.08
N VAL A 109 14.40 0.75 10.87
CA VAL A 109 14.12 1.04 12.29
C VAL A 109 15.13 0.30 13.15
N GLY A 110 16.06 1.05 13.74
CA GLY A 110 17.06 0.53 14.66
C GLY A 110 16.81 0.97 16.11
N SER A 111 17.67 0.53 17.03
CA SER A 111 17.61 0.89 18.46
C SER A 111 17.88 2.37 18.73
N THR A 112 18.60 3.05 17.84
CA THR A 112 18.99 4.46 17.96
C THR A 112 18.15 5.41 17.12
N GLY A 113 17.16 4.90 16.39
CA GLY A 113 16.28 5.71 15.55
C GLY A 113 16.05 5.13 14.15
N CYS A 114 15.55 5.98 13.24
CA CYS A 114 15.31 5.64 11.83
C CYS A 114 16.44 6.12 10.93
N THR A 115 16.92 5.23 10.09
CA THR A 115 17.89 5.58 9.04
C THR A 115 17.21 5.45 7.67
N PRO A 116 17.25 6.48 6.80
CA PRO A 116 16.73 6.37 5.46
C PRO A 116 17.33 5.18 4.72
N LEU A 117 16.49 4.40 4.06
CA LEU A 117 16.90 3.22 3.30
C LEU A 117 16.99 3.57 1.81
N ALA A 118 18.19 3.87 1.34
CA ALA A 118 18.47 4.08 -0.08
C ALA A 118 18.56 2.76 -0.84
N GLY A 119 18.21 2.76 -2.12
CA GLY A 119 18.34 1.59 -3.00
C GLY A 119 17.26 0.51 -2.82
N ALA A 120 16.26 0.74 -1.97
CA ALA A 120 15.11 -0.15 -1.87
C ALA A 120 14.18 0.05 -3.07
N THR A 121 13.69 -1.04 -3.65
CA THR A 121 12.66 -0.99 -4.69
C THR A 121 11.29 -0.90 -4.01
N VAL A 122 10.52 0.12 -4.38
CA VAL A 122 9.14 0.33 -3.89
C VAL A 122 8.19 0.16 -5.05
N ASP A 123 7.40 -0.91 -5.02
CA ASP A 123 6.30 -1.13 -5.97
C ASP A 123 5.02 -0.49 -5.44
N VAL A 124 4.22 0.06 -6.35
CA VAL A 124 2.88 0.60 -6.06
C VAL A 124 1.90 0.04 -7.07
N TRP A 125 0.72 -0.38 -6.60
CA TRP A 125 -0.39 -0.76 -7.48
C TRP A 125 -1.74 -0.47 -6.81
N HIS A 126 -2.72 -0.09 -7.62
CA HIS A 126 -4.08 0.15 -7.19
C HIS A 126 -5.08 0.12 -8.36
N CYS A 127 -6.36 0.12 -8.06
CA CYS A 127 -7.42 0.16 -9.07
C CYS A 127 -7.59 1.57 -9.67
N ASP A 128 -8.19 1.64 -10.86
CA ASP A 128 -8.58 2.91 -11.48
C ASP A 128 -9.82 3.53 -10.80
N ALA A 129 -10.27 4.68 -11.31
CA ALA A 129 -11.44 5.39 -10.78
C ALA A 129 -12.74 4.57 -10.79
N ALA A 130 -12.83 3.56 -11.64
CA ALA A 130 -13.96 2.63 -11.69
C ALA A 130 -13.80 1.40 -10.79
N GLY A 131 -12.71 1.31 -10.01
CA GLY A 131 -12.43 0.19 -9.13
C GLY A 131 -11.81 -1.03 -9.84
N VAL A 132 -11.25 -0.84 -11.05
CA VAL A 132 -10.71 -1.92 -11.88
C VAL A 132 -9.19 -1.94 -11.83
N TYR A 133 -8.61 -3.12 -11.57
CA TYR A 133 -7.17 -3.33 -11.65
C TYR A 133 -6.74 -3.68 -13.07
N SER A 134 -5.56 -3.21 -13.46
CA SER A 134 -4.86 -3.72 -14.63
C SER A 134 -4.45 -5.17 -14.40
N ASP A 135 -4.29 -5.94 -15.47
CA ASP A 135 -3.83 -7.32 -15.45
C ASP A 135 -4.61 -8.26 -14.51
N SER A 136 -5.90 -7.96 -14.28
CA SER A 136 -6.72 -8.77 -13.36
C SER A 136 -7.55 -9.84 -14.07
N SER A 137 -8.25 -9.49 -15.13
CA SER A 137 -9.02 -10.43 -15.97
C SER A 137 -9.64 -9.72 -17.17
N GLY A 138 -10.15 -10.49 -18.15
CA GLY A 138 -10.93 -9.98 -19.26
C GLY A 138 -10.26 -8.81 -20.00
N ASN A 139 -10.93 -7.67 -20.07
CA ASN A 139 -10.47 -6.49 -20.82
C ASN A 139 -9.21 -5.82 -20.26
N THR A 140 -8.75 -6.21 -19.07
CA THR A 140 -7.54 -5.66 -18.45
C THR A 140 -6.36 -6.63 -18.46
N ALA A 141 -6.54 -7.84 -18.99
CA ALA A 141 -5.45 -8.81 -19.13
C ALA A 141 -4.29 -8.20 -19.94
N GLY A 142 -3.06 -8.30 -19.43
CA GLY A 142 -1.87 -7.72 -20.04
C GLY A 142 -1.72 -6.21 -19.91
N LYS A 143 -2.73 -5.49 -19.43
CA LYS A 143 -2.64 -4.05 -19.15
C LYS A 143 -1.75 -3.79 -17.92
N LYS A 144 -1.14 -2.59 -17.88
CA LYS A 144 -0.17 -2.24 -16.83
C LYS A 144 -0.35 -0.83 -16.25
N PHE A 145 -1.55 -0.24 -16.42
CA PHE A 145 -1.86 1.05 -15.82
C PHE A 145 -1.89 0.96 -14.30
N LEU A 146 -1.57 2.07 -13.64
CA LEU A 146 -1.58 2.25 -12.17
C LEU A 146 -0.74 1.20 -11.44
N ARG A 147 0.36 0.77 -12.09
CA ARG A 147 1.41 -0.10 -11.56
C ARG A 147 2.78 0.44 -11.94
N GLY A 148 3.72 0.31 -11.04
CA GLY A 148 5.11 0.64 -11.30
C GLY A 148 5.94 0.57 -10.04
N HIS A 149 7.25 0.66 -10.21
CA HIS A 149 8.15 0.79 -9.08
C HIS A 149 9.09 1.98 -9.25
N GLN A 150 9.65 2.42 -8.13
CA GLN A 150 10.74 3.35 -8.04
C GLN A 150 11.80 2.81 -7.08
N VAL A 151 13.05 3.20 -7.29
CA VAL A 151 14.12 2.92 -6.34
C VAL A 151 14.29 4.13 -5.43
N THR A 152 14.38 3.90 -4.11
CA THR A 152 14.54 4.98 -3.15
C THR A 152 15.88 5.70 -3.32
N GLY A 153 15.84 7.04 -3.29
CA GLY A 153 17.03 7.88 -3.28
C GLY A 153 17.75 7.89 -1.92
N ALA A 154 18.80 8.69 -1.80
CA ALA A 154 19.63 8.81 -0.60
C ALA A 154 18.81 9.17 0.67
N ASN A 155 17.69 9.86 0.52
CA ASN A 155 16.77 10.22 1.61
C ASN A 155 15.66 9.19 1.84
N GLY A 156 15.78 7.99 1.28
CA GLY A 156 14.79 6.92 1.39
C GLY A 156 13.49 7.14 0.61
N ALA A 157 13.40 8.18 -0.22
CA ALA A 157 12.14 8.53 -0.89
C ALA A 157 11.99 7.87 -2.25
N ALA A 158 10.79 7.32 -2.51
CA ALA A 158 10.25 6.95 -3.81
C ALA A 158 9.03 7.82 -4.11
N ARG A 159 8.89 8.33 -5.34
CA ARG A 159 7.83 9.27 -5.72
C ARG A 159 7.04 8.76 -6.91
N PHE A 160 5.72 8.93 -6.83
CA PHE A 160 4.80 8.51 -7.88
C PHE A 160 3.82 9.63 -8.22
N THR A 161 3.54 9.75 -9.52
CA THR A 161 2.40 10.50 -10.04
C THR A 161 1.32 9.50 -10.40
N THR A 162 0.16 9.63 -9.76
CA THR A 162 -0.95 8.71 -9.94
C THR A 162 -2.29 9.43 -9.84
N ILE A 163 -3.37 8.69 -9.66
CA ILE A 163 -4.70 9.20 -9.34
C ILE A 163 -5.15 8.68 -7.97
N TYR A 164 -6.08 9.35 -7.35
CA TYR A 164 -6.80 8.83 -6.20
C TYR A 164 -7.51 7.53 -6.63
N PRO A 165 -7.42 6.42 -5.88
CA PRO A 165 -8.07 5.17 -6.29
C PRO A 165 -9.59 5.27 -6.26
N GLY A 166 -10.25 4.53 -7.12
CA GLY A 166 -11.66 4.20 -6.97
C GLY A 166 -11.88 3.16 -5.87
N TRP A 167 -13.07 2.57 -5.87
CA TRP A 167 -13.45 1.53 -4.92
C TRP A 167 -14.05 0.31 -5.61
N TYR A 168 -13.99 -0.82 -4.95
CA TYR A 168 -14.67 -2.04 -5.35
C TYR A 168 -15.26 -2.75 -4.11
N PRO A 169 -16.30 -3.60 -4.28
CA PRO A 169 -17.01 -4.22 -3.15
C PRO A 169 -16.08 -5.01 -2.22
N GLY A 170 -16.34 -4.89 -0.91
CA GLY A 170 -15.65 -5.64 0.13
C GLY A 170 -14.36 -5.01 0.65
N ARG A 171 -13.86 -3.93 0.01
CA ARG A 171 -12.63 -3.26 0.42
C ARG A 171 -12.81 -1.74 0.54
N ALA A 172 -12.23 -1.16 1.57
CA ALA A 172 -12.03 0.28 1.66
C ALA A 172 -11.12 0.78 0.52
N VAL A 173 -11.19 2.07 0.20
CA VAL A 173 -10.29 2.67 -0.80
C VAL A 173 -8.85 2.59 -0.30
N HIS A 174 -7.95 2.05 -1.12
CA HIS A 174 -6.57 1.79 -0.72
C HIS A 174 -5.60 1.80 -1.90
N ILE A 175 -4.33 1.99 -1.59
CA ILE A 175 -3.18 1.77 -2.47
C ILE A 175 -2.32 0.69 -1.86
N HIS A 176 -1.95 -0.32 -2.62
CA HIS A 176 -0.96 -1.31 -2.21
C HIS A 176 0.46 -0.79 -2.46
N PHE A 177 1.37 -1.18 -1.60
CA PHE A 177 2.79 -1.02 -1.84
C PHE A 177 3.58 -2.24 -1.35
N LYS A 178 4.72 -2.49 -2.01
CA LYS A 178 5.69 -3.50 -1.61
C LYS A 178 7.08 -2.87 -1.61
N VAL A 179 7.85 -3.12 -0.57
CA VAL A 179 9.26 -2.75 -0.49
C VAL A 179 10.10 -4.00 -0.63
N ARG A 180 11.05 -3.98 -1.57
CA ARG A 180 12.01 -5.07 -1.78
C ARG A 180 13.42 -4.54 -1.57
N ILE A 181 14.19 -5.23 -0.74
CA ILE A 181 15.57 -4.88 -0.45
C ILE A 181 16.48 -5.81 -1.24
N LEU A 182 17.08 -5.29 -2.30
CA LEU A 182 17.85 -6.06 -3.27
C LEU A 182 19.37 -6.02 -3.02
N ALA A 183 19.82 -5.31 -1.97
CA ALA A 183 21.24 -5.22 -1.61
C ALA A 183 21.41 -4.89 -0.12
N GLY A 184 22.61 -5.15 0.41
CA GLY A 184 22.97 -4.83 1.79
C GLY A 184 22.59 -5.92 2.82
N PRO A 185 22.67 -5.59 4.14
CA PRO A 185 22.47 -6.58 5.21
C PRO A 185 21.07 -7.21 5.25
N ALA A 186 20.07 -6.49 4.74
CA ALA A 186 18.68 -6.94 4.68
C ALA A 186 18.29 -7.52 3.31
N LEU A 187 19.28 -7.96 2.52
CA LEU A 187 19.07 -8.55 1.20
C LEU A 187 18.01 -9.66 1.23
N GLY A 188 17.07 -9.58 0.29
CA GLY A 188 16.00 -10.56 0.13
C GLY A 188 14.77 -10.29 0.99
N ASN A 189 14.79 -9.29 1.87
CA ASN A 189 13.61 -8.92 2.64
C ASN A 189 12.58 -8.24 1.74
N GLU A 190 11.36 -8.72 1.84
CA GLU A 190 10.18 -8.11 1.22
C GLU A 190 9.18 -7.70 2.32
N PHE A 191 8.53 -6.59 2.10
CA PHE A 191 7.51 -6.06 2.99
C PHE A 191 6.35 -5.56 2.16
N THR A 192 5.13 -6.00 2.47
CA THR A 192 3.91 -5.59 1.76
C THR A 192 2.92 -4.97 2.73
N SER A 193 2.29 -3.89 2.31
CA SER A 193 1.21 -3.25 3.06
C SER A 193 0.30 -2.43 2.14
N GLN A 194 -0.61 -1.68 2.76
CA GLN A 194 -1.60 -0.86 2.07
C GLN A 194 -1.68 0.51 2.72
N LEU A 195 -2.02 1.53 1.95
CA LEU A 195 -2.37 2.87 2.43
C LEU A 195 -3.86 3.06 2.33
N TYR A 196 -4.45 3.66 3.35
CA TYR A 196 -5.86 4.01 3.40
C TYR A 196 -6.04 5.54 3.44
N PHE A 197 -7.26 5.96 3.22
CA PHE A 197 -7.61 7.36 3.06
C PHE A 197 -8.67 7.80 4.08
N ASP A 198 -8.65 9.08 4.40
CA ASP A 198 -9.70 9.70 5.21
C ASP A 198 -11.07 9.57 4.52
N GLU A 199 -12.10 9.25 5.29
CA GLU A 199 -13.44 8.99 4.80
C GLU A 199 -14.08 10.22 4.15
N ALA A 200 -13.91 11.41 4.75
CA ALA A 200 -14.49 12.64 4.24
C ALA A 200 -13.78 13.10 2.95
N VAL A 201 -12.45 12.90 2.86
CA VAL A 201 -11.71 13.14 1.60
C VAL A 201 -12.18 12.17 0.53
N THR A 202 -12.31 10.90 0.86
CA THR A 202 -12.81 9.86 -0.05
C THR A 202 -14.19 10.20 -0.59
N ASP A 203 -15.12 10.61 0.26
CA ASP A 203 -16.48 10.99 -0.16
C ASP A 203 -16.46 12.18 -1.14
N ARG A 204 -15.62 13.20 -0.88
CA ARG A 204 -15.47 14.34 -1.80
C ARG A 204 -14.88 13.94 -3.15
N VAL A 205 -13.92 13.03 -3.17
CA VAL A 205 -13.29 12.56 -4.42
C VAL A 205 -14.28 11.72 -5.22
N LEU A 206 -14.95 10.76 -4.59
CA LEU A 206 -15.86 9.84 -5.27
C LEU A 206 -17.13 10.54 -5.80
N ALA A 207 -17.44 11.74 -5.31
CA ALA A 207 -18.51 12.58 -5.85
C ALA A 207 -18.16 13.25 -7.18
N ARG A 208 -16.92 13.15 -7.66
CA ARG A 208 -16.44 13.76 -8.91
C ARG A 208 -16.38 12.74 -10.05
N ALA A 209 -16.58 13.18 -11.30
CA ALA A 209 -16.21 12.38 -12.45
C ALA A 209 -14.65 12.19 -12.46
N PRO A 210 -14.13 11.03 -12.91
CA PRO A 210 -14.81 9.89 -13.55
C PRO A 210 -15.18 8.77 -12.55
N TYR A 211 -15.20 9.04 -11.23
CA TYR A 211 -15.49 8.00 -10.23
C TYR A 211 -16.92 7.49 -10.37
N SER A 212 -17.07 6.18 -10.41
CA SER A 212 -18.38 5.57 -10.53
C SER A 212 -19.12 5.60 -9.21
N VAL A 213 -20.28 6.25 -9.21
CA VAL A 213 -21.23 6.17 -8.09
C VAL A 213 -22.08 4.91 -8.31
N ARG A 214 -21.62 3.76 -7.81
CA ARG A 214 -22.35 2.49 -7.89
C ARG A 214 -22.55 1.91 -6.51
N GLY A 215 -23.74 2.09 -5.97
CA GLY A 215 -24.08 1.53 -4.67
C GLY A 215 -23.30 2.14 -3.51
N GLN A 216 -23.24 1.42 -2.41
CA GLN A 216 -22.56 1.85 -1.19
C GLN A 216 -21.13 1.25 -1.16
N ARG A 217 -20.13 2.13 -1.03
CA ARG A 217 -18.75 1.68 -0.86
C ARG A 217 -18.51 1.07 0.52
N THR A 218 -17.54 0.18 0.63
CA THR A 218 -17.05 -0.30 1.91
C THR A 218 -16.28 0.82 2.62
N ARG A 219 -16.68 1.14 3.84
CA ARG A 219 -16.00 2.10 4.72
C ARG A 219 -14.75 1.46 5.34
N ASN A 220 -13.84 2.31 5.84
CA ASN A 220 -12.66 1.83 6.56
C ASN A 220 -13.05 0.92 7.74
N SER A 221 -14.05 1.31 8.52
CA SER A 221 -14.57 0.52 9.65
C SER A 221 -15.11 -0.85 9.26
N ASP A 222 -15.56 -1.01 8.01
CA ASP A 222 -16.20 -2.23 7.52
C ASP A 222 -15.21 -3.16 6.80
N ASP A 223 -14.02 -2.66 6.47
CA ASP A 223 -12.93 -3.45 5.86
C ASP A 223 -12.19 -4.27 6.92
N GLY A 224 -12.21 -5.59 6.74
CA GLY A 224 -11.52 -6.52 7.65
C GLY A 224 -10.01 -6.33 7.73
N LEU A 225 -9.36 -5.86 6.65
CA LEU A 225 -7.92 -5.57 6.65
C LEU A 225 -7.61 -4.25 7.34
N TYR A 226 -8.45 -3.22 7.11
CA TYR A 226 -8.30 -1.96 7.83
C TYR A 226 -8.40 -2.16 9.36
N ARG A 227 -9.36 -2.95 9.83
CA ARG A 227 -9.51 -3.24 11.28
C ARG A 227 -8.28 -3.89 11.90
N ARG A 228 -7.42 -4.54 11.10
CA ARG A 228 -6.16 -5.17 11.55
C ARG A 228 -4.95 -4.22 11.48
N GLY A 229 -5.13 -2.94 11.74
CA GLY A 229 -4.04 -1.96 11.83
C GLY A 229 -4.04 -0.86 10.77
N GLY A 230 -5.08 -0.78 9.94
CA GLY A 230 -5.21 0.24 8.89
C GLY A 230 -5.20 1.68 9.42
N GLY A 231 -5.61 1.91 10.67
CA GLY A 231 -5.51 3.23 11.30
C GLY A 231 -4.08 3.76 11.42
N ARG A 232 -3.05 2.90 11.35
CA ARG A 232 -1.63 3.29 11.29
C ARG A 232 -1.11 3.43 9.86
N LEU A 233 -1.94 3.16 8.87
CA LEU A 233 -1.63 3.15 7.45
C LEU A 233 -2.41 4.23 6.70
N MET A 234 -2.85 5.25 7.42
CA MET A 234 -3.58 6.39 6.84
C MET A 234 -2.61 7.30 6.11
N LEU A 235 -2.86 7.53 4.81
CA LEU A 235 -2.10 8.48 4.02
C LEU A 235 -2.56 9.90 4.38
N ALA A 236 -1.65 10.68 4.96
CA ALA A 236 -1.88 12.10 5.19
C ALA A 236 -1.89 12.84 3.84
N LEU A 237 -2.98 13.55 3.55
CA LEU A 237 -3.18 14.28 2.31
C LEU A 237 -3.21 15.79 2.55
N THR A 238 -2.59 16.52 1.63
CA THR A 238 -2.74 17.96 1.49
C THR A 238 -3.30 18.28 0.10
N GLU A 239 -4.14 19.28 -0.01
CA GLU A 239 -4.63 19.74 -1.32
C GLU A 239 -3.46 20.30 -2.13
N SER A 240 -3.41 19.95 -3.41
CA SER A 240 -2.35 20.35 -4.34
C SER A 240 -2.92 20.51 -5.75
N GLY A 241 -3.03 21.75 -6.22
CA GLY A 241 -3.68 22.06 -7.49
C GLY A 241 -5.11 21.53 -7.54
N THR A 242 -5.44 20.72 -8.53
CA THR A 242 -6.76 20.10 -8.70
C THR A 242 -6.90 18.76 -7.97
N GLY A 243 -5.86 18.32 -7.26
CA GLY A 243 -5.79 17.03 -6.59
C GLY A 243 -5.15 17.10 -5.21
N TYR A 244 -4.34 16.09 -4.89
CA TYR A 244 -3.72 15.94 -3.58
C TYR A 244 -2.24 15.58 -3.69
N ALA A 245 -1.48 15.96 -2.66
CA ALA A 245 -0.17 15.40 -2.36
C ALA A 245 -0.26 14.60 -1.07
N GLY A 246 0.32 13.39 -1.07
CA GLY A 246 0.37 12.52 0.09
C GLY A 246 1.78 12.04 0.37
N GLU A 247 2.15 12.01 1.64
CA GLU A 247 3.42 11.43 2.09
C GLU A 247 3.16 10.40 3.19
N PHE A 248 3.86 9.26 3.10
CA PHE A 248 3.81 8.21 4.11
C PHE A 248 5.21 7.68 4.43
N SER A 249 5.50 7.56 5.72
CA SER A 249 6.77 7.02 6.21
C SER A 249 6.64 5.53 6.52
N ILE A 250 7.49 4.72 5.89
CA ILE A 250 7.55 3.27 6.03
C ILE A 250 8.75 2.94 6.90
N GLY A 251 8.51 2.39 8.08
CA GLY A 251 9.55 1.89 8.97
C GLY A 251 9.67 0.38 8.85
N LEU A 252 10.83 -0.13 8.49
CA LEU A 252 11.13 -1.55 8.38
C LEU A 252 12.10 -1.97 9.47
N LYS A 253 11.81 -3.09 10.12
CA LYS A 253 12.79 -3.77 10.98
C LYS A 253 13.73 -4.55 10.07
N THR A 254 14.97 -4.15 10.02
CA THR A 254 16.03 -4.80 9.23
C THR A 254 16.93 -5.64 10.11
#